data_23d47df7d349b2cd9048227e79361b5f
#
_entry.id   23d47df7d349b2cd9048227e79361b5f
#
_cell.length_a   1.000
_cell.length_b   1.000
_cell.length_c   1.000
_cell.angle_alpha   90.00
_cell.angle_beta   90.00
_cell.angle_gamma   90.00
#
_symmetry.space_group_name_H-M   'P 1'
#
loop_
_entity.id
_entity.type
_entity.pdbx_description
1 polymer ?
#
loop_
_entity_poly.entity_id
_entity_poly.type
_entity_poly.pdbx_seq_one_letter_code
_entity_poly.pdbx_strand_id
1 'polypeptide(L)'
;MFGKFMNNYYYGKSGKGDYTPEDLPKTRMQLFFEMLRVRLNGLCRMNLIYMLPWIPTMLVIGMLVMYVLSIGTVPAEEVTVTGADGTITTEYVAPDISEEEMQTMIAEQVDAVPTMINLALLLLIPCIAITGPWTAGVAYVTRNWARDEHAFIWSDMKDAMKENWKQALGLSAITSFMPMLAYLCWTFYGELAVNNWVMVIPQTFTVMIAGVWFLAITYAYPMLVTYRMSFGTIIKNSLLLAIGRLPLSVGIRLLHLVPAALTFLLTLLLNSIWVPMVLFGYYVLIGFTLSRFTTASYTNAQFDKYINSRIEGAQVNRGLAEEEDEDWDEEEEERELKPWENGYASQDK
;
A
#
# COMPACT_ATOMS: atom_id res chain seq x y z
N MET A 1 -28.10 23.12 -3.68
CA MET A 1 -26.78 22.57 -4.06
C MET A 1 -26.75 21.05 -3.95
N PHE A 2 -27.21 20.47 -2.83
CA PHE A 2 -27.23 19.03 -2.58
C PHE A 2 -28.11 18.23 -3.57
N GLY A 3 -29.30 18.73 -3.95
CA GLY A 3 -30.18 18.06 -4.91
C GLY A 3 -29.60 17.95 -6.32
N LYS A 4 -28.82 18.96 -6.77
CA LYS A 4 -28.12 18.91 -8.06
C LYS A 4 -26.98 17.88 -8.06
N PHE A 5 -26.30 17.73 -6.92
CA PHE A 5 -25.26 16.71 -6.71
C PHE A 5 -25.84 15.29 -6.73
N MET A 6 -26.95 15.07 -6.00
CA MET A 6 -27.65 13.77 -5.96
C MET A 6 -28.22 13.40 -7.35
N ASN A 7 -28.78 14.35 -8.06
CA ASN A 7 -29.34 14.12 -9.40
C ASN A 7 -28.25 13.75 -10.41
N ASN A 8 -27.09 14.45 -10.35
CA ASN A 8 -25.92 14.08 -11.18
C ASN A 8 -25.31 12.74 -10.81
N TYR A 9 -25.46 12.30 -9.53
CA TYR A 9 -24.96 11.01 -9.07
C TYR A 9 -25.84 9.84 -9.56
N TYR A 10 -27.17 10.02 -9.56
CA TYR A 10 -28.11 8.96 -9.94
C TYR A 10 -28.40 8.89 -11.45
N TYR A 11 -28.44 10.03 -12.13
CA TYR A 11 -28.87 10.14 -13.52
C TYR A 11 -27.77 10.61 -14.48
N GLY A 12 -26.53 10.69 -13.99
CA GLY A 12 -25.43 11.28 -14.76
C GLY A 12 -25.56 12.81 -14.89
N LYS A 13 -24.67 13.42 -15.65
CA LYS A 13 -24.77 14.85 -15.95
C LYS A 13 -25.93 15.06 -16.94
N SER A 14 -27.10 15.42 -16.41
CA SER A 14 -28.24 15.78 -17.24
C SER A 14 -27.85 16.94 -18.16
N GLY A 15 -27.86 16.71 -19.48
CA GLY A 15 -27.58 17.71 -20.52
C GLY A 15 -26.30 17.47 -21.33
N LYS A 16 -25.46 16.50 -21.01
CA LYS A 16 -24.52 15.92 -21.98
C LYS A 16 -25.19 14.72 -22.64
N GLY A 17 -25.07 14.63 -23.94
CA GLY A 17 -25.50 13.47 -24.76
C GLY A 17 -24.81 12.17 -24.25
N ASP A 18 -25.04 11.09 -24.97
CA ASP A 18 -24.37 9.82 -24.70
C ASP A 18 -22.86 10.00 -24.62
N TYR A 19 -22.21 9.18 -23.75
CA TYR A 19 -20.77 9.20 -23.55
C TYR A 19 -20.06 8.92 -24.87
N THR A 20 -19.25 9.85 -25.33
CA THR A 20 -18.51 9.73 -26.60
C THR A 20 -17.05 9.32 -26.30
N PRO A 21 -16.33 8.73 -27.27
CA PRO A 21 -14.90 8.42 -27.11
C PRO A 21 -14.05 9.64 -26.71
N GLU A 22 -14.47 10.86 -27.10
CA GLU A 22 -13.81 12.13 -26.74
C GLU A 22 -13.93 12.47 -25.25
N ASP A 23 -14.91 11.90 -24.53
CA ASP A 23 -15.12 12.08 -23.10
C ASP A 23 -14.17 11.19 -22.25
N LEU A 24 -13.42 10.26 -22.86
CA LEU A 24 -12.48 9.39 -22.16
C LEU A 24 -11.30 10.18 -21.59
N PRO A 25 -10.77 9.76 -20.43
CA PRO A 25 -9.60 10.38 -19.85
C PRO A 25 -8.39 10.32 -20.80
N LYS A 26 -7.75 11.47 -21.06
CA LYS A 26 -6.56 11.55 -21.91
C LYS A 26 -5.26 11.21 -21.16
N THR A 27 -5.25 11.32 -19.82
CA THR A 27 -4.07 11.09 -19.00
C THR A 27 -4.35 10.07 -17.88
N ARG A 28 -3.32 9.33 -17.46
CA ARG A 28 -3.39 8.40 -16.33
C ARG A 28 -3.87 9.06 -15.03
N MET A 29 -3.57 10.33 -14.83
CA MET A 29 -4.01 11.09 -13.65
C MET A 29 -5.51 11.39 -13.72
N GLN A 30 -6.02 11.76 -14.88
CA GLN A 30 -7.46 11.97 -15.10
C GLN A 30 -8.22 10.66 -14.87
N LEU A 31 -7.75 9.55 -15.46
CA LEU A 31 -8.32 8.21 -15.24
C LEU A 31 -8.33 7.83 -13.76
N PHE A 32 -7.23 8.06 -13.03
CA PHE A 32 -7.16 7.77 -11.61
C PHE A 32 -8.24 8.51 -10.81
N PHE A 33 -8.38 9.82 -10.99
CA PHE A 33 -9.37 10.61 -10.24
C PHE A 33 -10.81 10.31 -10.65
N GLU A 34 -11.03 10.02 -11.92
CA GLU A 34 -12.36 9.62 -12.41
C GLU A 34 -12.77 8.28 -11.82
N MET A 35 -11.90 7.27 -11.91
CA MET A 35 -12.17 5.96 -11.33
C MET A 35 -12.27 6.01 -9.81
N LEU A 36 -11.44 6.80 -9.15
CA LEU A 36 -11.55 7.03 -7.71
C LEU A 36 -12.94 7.58 -7.34
N ARG A 37 -13.43 8.56 -8.08
CA ARG A 37 -14.75 9.15 -7.86
C ARG A 37 -15.88 8.15 -8.07
N VAL A 38 -15.82 7.38 -9.16
CA VAL A 38 -16.86 6.39 -9.53
C VAL A 38 -16.84 5.22 -8.54
N ARG A 39 -15.65 4.74 -8.13
CA ARG A 39 -15.48 3.54 -7.31
C ARG A 39 -15.35 3.80 -5.81
N LEU A 40 -15.48 5.07 -5.35
CA LEU A 40 -15.28 5.45 -3.94
C LEU A 40 -16.09 4.59 -2.97
N ASN A 41 -17.39 4.43 -3.20
CA ASN A 41 -18.27 3.60 -2.39
C ASN A 41 -17.84 2.11 -2.41
N GLY A 42 -17.42 1.63 -3.58
CA GLY A 42 -16.87 0.27 -3.74
C GLY A 42 -15.59 0.07 -2.92
N LEU A 43 -14.68 1.04 -2.94
CA LEU A 43 -13.45 1.04 -2.15
C LEU A 43 -13.74 0.99 -0.65
N CYS A 44 -14.69 1.79 -0.15
CA CYS A 44 -15.08 1.76 1.26
C CYS A 44 -15.64 0.38 1.67
N ARG A 45 -16.54 -0.20 0.88
CA ARG A 45 -17.10 -1.55 1.15
C ARG A 45 -16.02 -2.63 1.12
N MET A 46 -15.14 -2.59 0.14
CA MET A 46 -14.03 -3.53 0.01
C MET A 46 -13.03 -3.37 1.18
N ASN A 47 -12.83 -2.14 1.68
CA ASN A 47 -11.95 -1.88 2.82
C ASN A 47 -12.39 -2.61 4.08
N LEU A 48 -13.68 -2.59 4.39
CA LEU A 48 -14.24 -3.29 5.56
C LEU A 48 -13.98 -4.80 5.48
N ILE A 49 -14.12 -5.39 4.30
CA ILE A 49 -13.83 -6.81 4.07
C ILE A 49 -12.33 -7.08 4.18
N TYR A 50 -11.50 -6.21 3.60
CA TYR A 50 -10.05 -6.38 3.58
C TYR A 50 -9.39 -6.17 4.96
N MET A 51 -10.03 -5.45 5.86
CA MET A 51 -9.55 -5.29 7.23
C MET A 51 -9.61 -6.58 8.05
N LEU A 52 -10.55 -7.48 7.77
CA LEU A 52 -10.78 -8.69 8.58
C LEU A 52 -9.49 -9.52 8.77
N PRO A 53 -8.72 -9.89 7.72
CA PRO A 53 -7.49 -10.66 7.89
C PRO A 53 -6.36 -9.86 8.56
N TRP A 54 -6.48 -8.52 8.65
CA TRP A 54 -5.49 -7.66 9.31
C TRP A 54 -5.74 -7.48 10.81
N ILE A 55 -6.93 -7.86 11.32
CA ILE A 55 -7.26 -7.72 12.75
C ILE A 55 -6.20 -8.36 13.66
N PRO A 56 -5.74 -9.63 13.44
CA PRO A 56 -4.70 -10.21 14.29
C PRO A 56 -3.40 -9.41 14.28
N THR A 57 -2.99 -8.90 13.11
CA THR A 57 -1.80 -8.05 12.98
C THR A 57 -1.95 -6.75 13.78
N MET A 58 -3.12 -6.10 13.68
CA MET A 58 -3.41 -4.86 14.43
C MET A 58 -3.41 -5.10 15.95
N LEU A 59 -3.94 -6.24 16.40
CA LEU A 59 -3.94 -6.61 17.81
C LEU A 59 -2.51 -6.79 18.35
N VAL A 60 -1.65 -7.51 17.63
CA VAL A 60 -0.25 -7.71 18.05
C VAL A 60 0.51 -6.38 18.11
N ILE A 61 0.35 -5.53 17.08
CA ILE A 61 0.97 -4.19 17.08
C ILE A 61 0.40 -3.33 18.22
N GLY A 62 -0.92 -3.36 18.40
CA GLY A 62 -1.59 -2.65 19.47
C GLY A 62 -1.09 -3.06 20.87
N MET A 63 -0.90 -4.36 21.11
CA MET A 63 -0.34 -4.87 22.36
C MET A 63 1.09 -4.36 22.60
N LEU A 64 1.94 -4.36 21.56
CA LEU A 64 3.29 -3.83 21.67
C LEU A 64 3.29 -2.31 21.95
N VAL A 65 2.45 -1.55 21.26
CA VAL A 65 2.30 -0.11 21.50
C VAL A 65 1.80 0.16 22.92
N MET A 66 0.79 -0.58 23.37
CA MET A 66 0.27 -0.43 24.76
C MET A 66 1.33 -0.77 25.80
N TYR A 67 2.14 -1.82 25.55
CA TYR A 67 3.28 -2.13 26.43
C TYR A 67 4.28 -0.96 26.51
N VAL A 68 4.69 -0.41 25.38
CA VAL A 68 5.64 0.74 25.36
C VAL A 68 5.05 1.98 26.05
N LEU A 69 3.76 2.24 25.85
CA LEU A 69 3.07 3.36 26.52
C LEU A 69 2.85 3.15 28.01
N SER A 70 2.88 1.90 28.47
CA SER A 70 2.76 1.58 29.91
C SER A 70 4.08 1.69 30.68
N ILE A 71 5.22 1.88 30.00
CA ILE A 71 6.53 2.07 30.66
C ILE A 71 6.48 3.31 31.55
N GLY A 72 6.83 3.12 32.83
CA GLY A 72 6.79 4.17 33.84
C GLY A 72 5.38 4.49 34.38
N THR A 73 4.34 3.75 33.96
CA THR A 73 3.04 3.83 34.59
C THR A 73 2.92 2.79 35.70
N VAL A 74 2.42 3.23 36.86
CA VAL A 74 2.12 2.34 37.98
C VAL A 74 0.62 2.13 38.00
N PRO A 75 0.16 0.88 38.02
CA PRO A 75 -1.27 0.61 38.15
C PRO A 75 -1.75 1.13 39.50
N ALA A 76 -2.89 1.86 39.49
CA ALA A 76 -3.54 2.31 40.72
C ALA A 76 -4.01 1.09 41.55
N GLU A 77 -3.80 1.13 42.84
CA GLU A 77 -4.29 0.11 43.76
C GLU A 77 -5.78 0.36 44.08
N GLU A 78 -6.54 -0.71 44.06
CA GLU A 78 -7.95 -0.70 44.42
C GLU A 78 -8.09 -0.77 45.95
N VAL A 79 -8.39 0.36 46.57
CA VAL A 79 -8.56 0.44 48.04
C VAL A 79 -10.05 0.56 48.38
N THR A 80 -10.52 -0.35 49.21
CA THR A 80 -11.88 -0.33 49.69
C THR A 80 -11.97 0.61 50.88
N VAL A 81 -12.66 1.73 50.73
CA VAL A 81 -12.88 2.71 51.82
C VAL A 81 -14.28 2.54 52.37
N THR A 82 -14.38 2.33 53.68
CA THR A 82 -15.66 2.27 54.38
C THR A 82 -16.01 3.66 54.90
N GLY A 83 -17.02 4.28 54.35
CA GLY A 83 -17.50 5.59 54.83
C GLY A 83 -18.00 5.54 56.27
N ALA A 84 -18.06 6.70 56.94
CA ALA A 84 -18.57 6.83 58.30
C ALA A 84 -20.07 6.40 58.47
N ASP A 85 -20.78 6.32 57.36
CA ASP A 85 -22.15 5.87 57.24
C ASP A 85 -22.31 4.37 56.93
N GLY A 86 -21.18 3.62 56.91
CA GLY A 86 -21.16 2.20 56.59
C GLY A 86 -21.21 1.89 55.09
N THR A 87 -21.16 2.90 54.20
CA THR A 87 -21.06 2.67 52.75
C THR A 87 -19.65 2.20 52.36
N ILE A 88 -19.61 1.15 51.55
CA ILE A 88 -18.34 0.62 51.02
C ILE A 88 -18.17 1.24 49.63
N THR A 89 -17.12 2.07 49.46
CA THR A 89 -16.74 2.65 48.18
C THR A 89 -15.34 2.14 47.77
N THR A 90 -15.18 1.85 46.51
CA THR A 90 -13.88 1.48 45.93
C THR A 90 -13.23 2.74 45.38
N GLU A 91 -12.06 3.11 45.90
CA GLU A 91 -11.23 4.20 45.37
C GLU A 91 -9.96 3.61 44.75
N TYR A 92 -9.56 4.20 43.62
CA TYR A 92 -8.26 3.89 42.96
C TYR A 92 -7.22 4.90 43.46
N VAL A 93 -6.27 4.44 44.26
CA VAL A 93 -5.22 5.28 44.85
C VAL A 93 -3.88 4.96 44.15
N ALA A 94 -3.12 6.01 43.84
CA ALA A 94 -1.75 5.81 43.39
C ALA A 94 -0.93 5.14 44.51
N PRO A 95 -0.20 4.05 44.20
CA PRO A 95 0.61 3.38 45.23
C PRO A 95 1.73 4.29 45.74
N ASP A 96 1.97 4.25 47.03
CA ASP A 96 3.06 4.99 47.65
C ASP A 96 4.38 4.22 47.46
N ILE A 97 5.01 4.44 46.28
CA ILE A 97 6.30 3.84 45.92
C ILE A 97 7.39 4.88 45.99
N SER A 98 8.55 4.48 46.52
CA SER A 98 9.72 5.33 46.57
C SER A 98 10.27 5.61 45.14
N GLU A 99 11.02 6.73 45.01
CA GLU A 99 11.70 7.04 43.72
C GLU A 99 12.66 5.93 43.28
N GLU A 100 13.31 5.23 44.22
CA GLU A 100 14.23 4.13 43.92
C GLU A 100 13.49 2.89 43.39
N GLU A 101 12.34 2.54 43.97
CA GLU A 101 11.48 1.46 43.48
C GLU A 101 10.88 1.79 42.11
N MET A 102 10.47 3.04 41.91
CA MET A 102 9.99 3.50 40.60
C MET A 102 11.07 3.37 39.51
N GLN A 103 12.32 3.82 39.79
CA GLN A 103 13.43 3.70 38.84
C GLN A 103 13.77 2.23 38.54
N THR A 104 13.75 1.36 39.54
CA THR A 104 13.99 -0.07 39.36
C THR A 104 12.93 -0.70 38.46
N MET A 105 11.67 -0.40 38.71
CA MET A 105 10.55 -0.88 37.89
C MET A 105 10.64 -0.41 36.43
N ILE A 106 10.96 0.87 36.23
CA ILE A 106 11.16 1.41 34.85
C ILE A 106 12.31 0.70 34.15
N ALA A 107 13.44 0.47 34.87
CA ALA A 107 14.57 -0.23 34.30
C ALA A 107 14.21 -1.66 33.87
N GLU A 108 13.48 -2.42 34.70
CA GLU A 108 13.02 -3.76 34.38
C GLU A 108 12.07 -3.75 33.18
N GLN A 109 11.15 -2.79 33.09
CA GLN A 109 10.24 -2.64 31.95
C GLN A 109 11.00 -2.32 30.66
N VAL A 110 12.01 -1.43 30.74
CA VAL A 110 12.84 -1.06 29.58
C VAL A 110 13.71 -2.25 29.13
N ASP A 111 14.28 -2.99 30.05
CA ASP A 111 15.10 -4.19 29.77
C ASP A 111 14.27 -5.31 29.10
N ALA A 112 12.97 -5.35 29.35
CA ALA A 112 12.07 -6.31 28.71
C ALA A 112 11.64 -5.90 27.29
N VAL A 113 11.83 -4.64 26.84
CA VAL A 113 11.41 -4.14 25.53
C VAL A 113 11.94 -4.99 24.37
N PRO A 114 13.24 -5.36 24.29
CA PRO A 114 13.74 -6.21 23.22
C PRO A 114 13.05 -7.58 23.15
N THR A 115 12.74 -8.15 24.30
CA THR A 115 12.01 -9.43 24.40
C THR A 115 10.58 -9.29 23.88
N MET A 116 9.89 -8.21 24.22
CA MET A 116 8.54 -7.92 23.72
C MET A 116 8.52 -7.65 22.23
N ILE A 117 9.51 -6.94 21.69
CA ILE A 117 9.67 -6.75 20.25
C ILE A 117 9.88 -8.09 19.54
N ASN A 118 10.77 -8.95 20.03
CA ASN A 118 11.01 -10.28 19.46
C ASN A 118 9.73 -11.14 19.45
N LEU A 119 9.00 -11.15 20.57
CA LEU A 119 7.73 -11.86 20.69
C LEU A 119 6.68 -11.32 19.70
N ALA A 120 6.54 -10.00 19.62
CA ALA A 120 5.62 -9.36 18.67
C ALA A 120 6.00 -9.70 17.22
N LEU A 121 7.27 -9.61 16.85
CA LEU A 121 7.74 -9.95 15.50
C LEU A 121 7.49 -11.42 15.16
N LEU A 122 7.67 -12.34 16.11
CA LEU A 122 7.37 -13.76 15.94
C LEU A 122 5.87 -13.99 15.72
N LEU A 123 5.01 -13.36 16.52
CA LEU A 123 3.56 -13.46 16.39
C LEU A 123 3.05 -12.80 15.11
N LEU A 124 3.71 -11.77 14.59
CA LEU A 124 3.35 -11.12 13.32
C LEU A 124 3.56 -12.04 12.11
N ILE A 125 4.45 -13.03 12.18
CA ILE A 125 4.70 -13.95 11.06
C ILE A 125 3.41 -14.63 10.57
N PRO A 126 2.69 -15.42 11.37
CA PRO A 126 1.44 -16.05 10.93
C PRO A 126 0.34 -15.02 10.64
N CYS A 127 0.27 -13.91 11.40
CA CYS A 127 -0.74 -12.87 11.22
C CYS A 127 -0.63 -12.19 9.85
N ILE A 128 0.59 -11.86 9.40
CA ILE A 128 0.80 -11.25 8.09
C ILE A 128 0.69 -12.30 6.98
N ALA A 129 1.20 -13.51 7.20
CA ALA A 129 1.18 -14.56 6.18
C ALA A 129 -0.25 -14.86 5.69
N ILE A 130 -1.24 -14.92 6.57
CA ILE A 130 -2.64 -15.20 6.23
C ILE A 130 -3.28 -14.09 5.38
N THR A 131 -2.75 -12.87 5.38
CA THR A 131 -3.29 -11.74 4.61
C THR A 131 -3.01 -11.85 3.11
N GLY A 132 -2.05 -12.69 2.68
CA GLY A 132 -1.61 -12.80 1.30
C GLY A 132 -2.71 -13.06 0.29
N PRO A 133 -3.49 -14.13 0.44
CA PRO A 133 -4.61 -14.42 -0.48
C PRO A 133 -5.61 -13.26 -0.57
N TRP A 134 -5.97 -12.64 0.54
CA TRP A 134 -6.86 -11.48 0.58
C TRP A 134 -6.26 -10.28 -0.17
N THR A 135 -4.96 -10.06 -0.02
CA THR A 135 -4.23 -9.02 -0.73
C THR A 135 -4.24 -9.26 -2.25
N ALA A 136 -4.12 -10.51 -2.71
CA ALA A 136 -4.24 -10.86 -4.11
C ALA A 136 -5.65 -10.59 -4.64
N GLY A 137 -6.69 -10.95 -3.88
CA GLY A 137 -8.09 -10.65 -4.25
C GLY A 137 -8.35 -9.16 -4.41
N VAL A 138 -7.90 -8.34 -3.43
CA VAL A 138 -8.03 -6.88 -3.51
C VAL A 138 -7.20 -6.30 -4.64
N ALA A 139 -5.98 -6.83 -4.89
CA ALA A 139 -5.14 -6.40 -5.99
C ALA A 139 -5.82 -6.63 -7.35
N TYR A 140 -6.52 -7.75 -7.54
CA TYR A 140 -7.28 -8.05 -8.75
C TYR A 140 -8.40 -7.03 -8.99
N VAL A 141 -9.25 -6.79 -7.98
CA VAL A 141 -10.38 -5.86 -8.10
C VAL A 141 -9.89 -4.43 -8.35
N THR A 142 -8.89 -3.98 -7.58
CA THR A 142 -8.34 -2.62 -7.73
C THR A 142 -7.62 -2.42 -9.05
N ARG A 143 -6.95 -3.47 -9.58
CA ARG A 143 -6.35 -3.44 -10.92
C ARG A 143 -7.40 -3.20 -12.01
N ASN A 144 -8.48 -3.96 -11.98
CA ASN A 144 -9.56 -3.83 -12.97
C ASN A 144 -10.20 -2.45 -12.88
N TRP A 145 -10.55 -1.99 -11.67
CA TRP A 145 -11.12 -0.65 -11.49
C TRP A 145 -10.19 0.48 -11.94
N ALA A 146 -8.87 0.33 -11.75
CA ALA A 146 -7.89 1.33 -12.18
C ALA A 146 -7.71 1.39 -13.70
N ARG A 147 -8.29 0.45 -14.45
CA ARG A 147 -8.30 0.35 -15.93
C ARG A 147 -9.68 0.56 -16.52
N ASP A 148 -10.63 1.07 -15.72
CA ASP A 148 -12.05 1.19 -16.05
C ASP A 148 -12.70 -0.14 -16.44
N GLU A 149 -12.19 -1.24 -15.91
CA GLU A 149 -12.79 -2.55 -16.10
C GLU A 149 -13.78 -2.84 -14.97
N HIS A 150 -14.83 -3.59 -15.29
CA HIS A 150 -15.82 -4.01 -14.30
C HIS A 150 -15.23 -5.14 -13.44
N ALA A 151 -15.44 -5.06 -12.13
CA ALA A 151 -15.15 -6.15 -11.20
C ALA A 151 -16.13 -6.09 -10.00
N PHE A 152 -16.64 -7.25 -9.61
CA PHE A 152 -17.49 -7.42 -8.43
C PHE A 152 -16.63 -7.60 -7.18
N ILE A 153 -16.95 -6.86 -6.11
CA ILE A 153 -16.16 -6.83 -4.88
C ILE A 153 -15.96 -8.22 -4.30
N TRP A 154 -17.03 -9.01 -4.16
CA TRP A 154 -16.93 -10.29 -3.49
C TRP A 154 -16.65 -11.47 -4.42
N SER A 155 -17.36 -11.55 -5.54
CA SER A 155 -17.23 -12.67 -6.49
C SER A 155 -15.82 -12.75 -7.05
N ASP A 156 -15.37 -11.69 -7.71
CA ASP A 156 -14.11 -11.68 -8.43
C ASP A 156 -12.92 -11.66 -7.45
N MET A 157 -13.06 -10.97 -6.29
CA MET A 157 -12.07 -11.03 -5.23
C MET A 157 -11.88 -12.46 -4.72
N LYS A 158 -12.97 -13.21 -4.45
CA LYS A 158 -12.93 -14.59 -3.97
C LYS A 158 -12.32 -15.53 -5.00
N ASP A 159 -12.65 -15.36 -6.29
CA ASP A 159 -12.11 -16.21 -7.34
C ASP A 159 -10.62 -15.94 -7.55
N ALA A 160 -10.18 -14.67 -7.56
CA ALA A 160 -8.77 -14.32 -7.59
C ALA A 160 -7.99 -14.84 -6.37
N MET A 161 -8.60 -14.81 -5.17
CA MET A 161 -8.02 -15.43 -3.97
C MET A 161 -7.78 -16.92 -4.16
N LYS A 162 -8.78 -17.67 -4.68
CA LYS A 162 -8.70 -19.12 -4.90
C LYS A 162 -7.67 -19.48 -5.96
N GLU A 163 -7.62 -18.71 -7.05
CA GLU A 163 -6.69 -18.98 -8.14
C GLU A 163 -5.24 -18.76 -7.72
N ASN A 164 -4.99 -17.72 -6.92
CA ASN A 164 -3.63 -17.28 -6.59
C ASN A 164 -3.17 -17.61 -5.17
N TRP A 165 -3.94 -18.36 -4.36
CA TRP A 165 -3.71 -18.52 -2.93
C TRP A 165 -2.32 -19.00 -2.55
N LYS A 166 -1.75 -19.98 -3.30
CA LYS A 166 -0.43 -20.56 -3.00
C LYS A 166 0.69 -19.52 -3.17
N GLN A 167 0.68 -18.82 -4.29
CA GLN A 167 1.70 -17.82 -4.60
C GLN A 167 1.52 -16.58 -3.71
N ALA A 168 0.28 -16.16 -3.46
CA ALA A 168 -0.03 -15.06 -2.57
C ALA A 168 0.38 -15.33 -1.12
N LEU A 169 0.11 -16.56 -0.62
CA LEU A 169 0.56 -17.01 0.69
C LEU A 169 2.10 -17.05 0.77
N GLY A 170 2.77 -17.54 -0.27
CA GLY A 170 4.23 -17.53 -0.36
C GLY A 170 4.81 -16.12 -0.29
N LEU A 171 4.24 -15.16 -1.02
CA LEU A 171 4.67 -13.76 -0.99
C LEU A 171 4.48 -13.14 0.40
N SER A 172 3.32 -13.34 1.03
CA SER A 172 3.06 -12.81 2.36
C SER A 172 3.90 -13.50 3.44
N ALA A 173 4.16 -14.81 3.32
CA ALA A 173 5.04 -15.53 4.23
C ALA A 173 6.47 -14.96 4.18
N ILE A 174 7.06 -14.80 2.99
CA ILE A 174 8.39 -14.16 2.88
C ILE A 174 8.34 -12.75 3.47
N THR A 175 7.31 -11.98 3.14
CA THR A 175 7.15 -10.59 3.64
C THR A 175 7.03 -10.55 5.16
N SER A 176 6.37 -11.53 5.78
CA SER A 176 6.18 -11.58 7.24
C SER A 176 7.47 -11.89 8.00
N PHE A 177 8.40 -12.64 7.39
CA PHE A 177 9.71 -12.91 7.99
C PHE A 177 10.68 -11.72 7.88
N MET A 178 10.51 -10.82 6.92
CA MET A 178 11.44 -9.72 6.66
C MET A 178 11.67 -8.79 7.85
N PRO A 179 10.65 -8.31 8.58
CA PRO A 179 10.86 -7.45 9.75
C PRO A 179 11.65 -8.14 10.85
N MET A 180 11.36 -9.43 11.12
CA MET A 180 12.07 -10.20 12.13
C MET A 180 13.54 -10.40 11.74
N LEU A 181 13.82 -10.83 10.51
CA LEU A 181 15.18 -10.99 10.00
C LEU A 181 15.96 -9.66 10.02
N ALA A 182 15.32 -8.57 9.59
CA ALA A 182 15.94 -7.26 9.61
C ALA A 182 16.28 -6.82 11.04
N TYR A 183 15.39 -7.01 12.00
CA TYR A 183 15.62 -6.68 13.40
C TYR A 183 16.75 -7.52 14.01
N LEU A 184 16.71 -8.84 13.85
CA LEU A 184 17.73 -9.75 14.38
C LEU A 184 19.13 -9.47 13.79
N CYS A 185 19.20 -9.29 12.47
CA CYS A 185 20.47 -8.96 11.83
C CYS A 185 20.98 -7.57 12.24
N TRP A 186 20.07 -6.59 12.35
CA TRP A 186 20.42 -5.24 12.78
C TRP A 186 21.00 -5.22 14.19
N THR A 187 20.38 -5.89 15.15
CA THR A 187 20.85 -5.97 16.53
C THR A 187 22.15 -6.77 16.62
N PHE A 188 22.22 -7.94 15.99
CA PHE A 188 23.41 -8.78 15.98
C PHE A 188 24.65 -8.07 15.41
N TYR A 189 24.53 -7.48 14.22
CA TYR A 189 25.65 -6.74 13.64
C TYR A 189 25.93 -5.43 14.36
N GLY A 190 24.94 -4.81 14.98
CA GLY A 190 25.10 -3.62 15.81
C GLY A 190 25.95 -3.89 17.04
N GLU A 191 25.71 -4.99 17.75
CA GLU A 191 26.53 -5.42 18.88
C GLU A 191 27.98 -5.71 18.48
N LEU A 192 28.19 -6.39 17.36
CA LEU A 192 29.53 -6.64 16.83
C LEU A 192 30.24 -5.37 16.38
N ALA A 193 29.50 -4.38 15.88
CA ALA A 193 30.04 -3.11 15.40
C ALA A 193 30.66 -2.27 16.51
N VAL A 194 30.24 -2.45 17.77
CA VAL A 194 30.84 -1.79 18.94
C VAL A 194 32.34 -2.08 19.05
N ASN A 195 32.74 -3.32 18.76
CA ASN A 195 34.13 -3.76 18.83
C ASN A 195 34.85 -3.74 17.47
N ASN A 196 34.11 -3.79 16.38
CA ASN A 196 34.67 -3.83 15.03
C ASN A 196 33.75 -3.05 14.05
N TRP A 197 34.15 -1.83 13.73
CA TRP A 197 33.38 -0.92 12.86
C TRP A 197 33.04 -1.51 11.47
N VAL A 198 33.81 -2.48 10.97
CA VAL A 198 33.56 -3.15 9.67
C VAL A 198 32.18 -3.85 9.68
N MET A 199 31.68 -4.22 10.87
CA MET A 199 30.35 -4.85 11.00
C MET A 199 29.17 -3.90 10.72
N VAL A 200 29.42 -2.60 10.60
CA VAL A 200 28.43 -1.63 10.07
C VAL A 200 28.08 -1.94 8.62
N ILE A 201 29.00 -2.54 7.84
CA ILE A 201 28.74 -2.89 6.44
C ILE A 201 27.59 -3.91 6.31
N PRO A 202 27.67 -5.13 6.88
CA PRO A 202 26.58 -6.08 6.83
C PRO A 202 25.31 -5.58 7.52
N GLN A 203 25.42 -4.77 8.58
CA GLN A 203 24.29 -4.11 9.23
C GLN A 203 23.51 -3.22 8.23
N THR A 204 24.22 -2.38 7.47
CA THR A 204 23.63 -1.53 6.44
C THR A 204 23.01 -2.34 5.31
N PHE A 205 23.67 -3.41 4.84
CA PHE A 205 23.12 -4.30 3.83
C PHE A 205 21.80 -4.94 4.25
N THR A 206 21.62 -5.26 5.53
CA THR A 206 20.36 -5.78 6.05
C THR A 206 19.19 -4.83 5.78
N VAL A 207 19.37 -3.54 6.08
CA VAL A 207 18.35 -2.50 5.85
C VAL A 207 18.10 -2.32 4.35
N MET A 208 19.16 -2.34 3.53
CA MET A 208 19.03 -2.22 2.08
C MET A 208 18.23 -3.39 1.47
N ILE A 209 18.49 -4.62 1.88
CA ILE A 209 17.76 -5.81 1.40
C ILE A 209 16.28 -5.74 1.81
N ALA A 210 16.00 -5.40 3.09
CA ALA A 210 14.64 -5.23 3.57
C ALA A 210 13.92 -4.09 2.83
N GLY A 211 14.59 -2.97 2.56
CA GLY A 211 14.08 -1.85 1.80
C GLY A 211 13.75 -2.22 0.36
N VAL A 212 14.65 -2.91 -0.34
CA VAL A 212 14.41 -3.38 -1.73
C VAL A 212 13.23 -4.36 -1.77
N TRP A 213 13.13 -5.28 -0.81
CA TRP A 213 11.98 -6.17 -0.70
C TRP A 213 10.67 -5.40 -0.49
N PHE A 214 10.68 -4.42 0.41
CA PHE A 214 9.52 -3.55 0.67
C PHE A 214 9.06 -2.80 -0.60
N LEU A 215 10.00 -2.37 -1.45
CA LEU A 215 9.68 -1.76 -2.75
C LEU A 215 9.16 -2.80 -3.75
N ALA A 216 9.74 -4.00 -3.80
CA ALA A 216 9.36 -5.06 -4.72
C ALA A 216 7.91 -5.53 -4.51
N ILE A 217 7.43 -5.60 -3.28
CA ILE A 217 6.04 -5.97 -2.96
C ILE A 217 5.02 -5.00 -3.58
N THR A 218 5.40 -3.78 -3.92
CA THR A 218 4.54 -2.85 -4.68
C THR A 218 4.09 -3.45 -6.01
N TYR A 219 4.99 -4.17 -6.68
CA TYR A 219 4.74 -4.77 -8.00
C TYR A 219 4.28 -6.23 -7.91
N ALA A 220 4.67 -6.96 -6.85
CA ALA A 220 4.50 -8.40 -6.78
C ALA A 220 3.03 -8.85 -6.80
N TYR A 221 2.16 -8.25 -5.99
CA TYR A 221 0.74 -8.61 -5.98
C TYR A 221 0.00 -8.19 -7.25
N PRO A 222 0.15 -6.96 -7.78
CA PRO A 222 -0.42 -6.60 -9.09
C PRO A 222 0.08 -7.50 -10.21
N MET A 223 1.37 -7.89 -10.23
CA MET A 223 1.94 -8.80 -11.22
C MET A 223 1.37 -10.21 -11.11
N LEU A 224 1.22 -10.72 -9.88
CA LEU A 224 0.63 -12.02 -9.59
C LEU A 224 -0.77 -12.19 -10.19
N VAL A 225 -1.61 -11.16 -10.08
CA VAL A 225 -3.00 -11.21 -10.56
C VAL A 225 -3.16 -10.77 -12.01
N THR A 226 -2.10 -10.29 -12.65
CA THR A 226 -2.12 -9.84 -14.03
C THR A 226 -1.57 -10.89 -14.99
N TYR A 227 -0.50 -11.58 -14.59
CA TYR A 227 0.24 -12.47 -15.47
C TYR A 227 0.31 -13.89 -14.92
N ARG A 228 0.20 -14.89 -15.80
CA ARG A 228 0.43 -16.29 -15.46
C ARG A 228 1.92 -16.61 -15.47
N MET A 229 2.59 -16.37 -14.34
CA MET A 229 4.03 -16.56 -14.18
C MET A 229 4.33 -17.53 -13.04
N SER A 230 5.53 -18.13 -13.08
CA SER A 230 6.05 -18.90 -11.95
C SER A 230 6.35 -17.96 -10.76
N PHE A 231 6.29 -18.49 -9.54
CA PHE A 231 6.54 -17.73 -8.32
C PHE A 231 7.90 -17.00 -8.33
N GLY A 232 8.97 -17.72 -8.74
CA GLY A 232 10.31 -17.12 -8.85
C GLY A 232 10.39 -16.01 -9.90
N THR A 233 9.65 -16.14 -11.01
CA THR A 233 9.59 -15.10 -12.06
C THR A 233 8.90 -13.85 -11.55
N ILE A 234 7.81 -13.99 -10.77
CA ILE A 234 7.12 -12.85 -10.12
C ILE A 234 8.09 -12.09 -9.22
N ILE A 235 8.80 -12.80 -8.33
CA ILE A 235 9.77 -12.17 -7.41
C ILE A 235 10.87 -11.46 -8.21
N LYS A 236 11.49 -12.15 -9.18
CA LYS A 236 12.56 -11.59 -10.01
C LYS A 236 12.12 -10.32 -10.73
N ASN A 237 10.97 -10.35 -11.40
CA ASN A 237 10.49 -9.21 -12.17
C ASN A 237 10.05 -8.04 -11.25
N SER A 238 9.47 -8.34 -10.09
CA SER A 238 9.11 -7.32 -9.10
C SER A 238 10.36 -6.62 -8.54
N LEU A 239 11.43 -7.36 -8.26
CA LEU A 239 12.72 -6.79 -7.84
C LEU A 239 13.35 -5.95 -8.95
N LEU A 240 13.33 -6.43 -10.21
CA LEU A 240 13.86 -5.68 -11.34
C LEU A 240 13.11 -4.36 -11.55
N LEU A 241 11.77 -4.36 -11.48
CA LEU A 241 10.97 -3.14 -11.59
C LEU A 241 11.20 -2.20 -10.40
N ALA A 242 11.30 -2.72 -9.18
CA ALA A 242 11.55 -1.92 -8.00
C ALA A 242 12.88 -1.16 -8.08
N ILE A 243 13.95 -1.83 -8.53
CA ILE A 243 15.28 -1.25 -8.70
C ILE A 243 15.35 -0.37 -9.95
N GLY A 244 14.83 -0.86 -11.09
CA GLY A 244 14.85 -0.13 -12.36
C GLY A 244 14.04 1.17 -12.34
N ARG A 245 13.06 1.28 -11.45
CA ARG A 245 12.23 2.48 -11.25
C ARG A 245 12.33 2.99 -9.81
N LEU A 246 13.50 2.89 -9.22
CA LEU A 246 13.74 3.19 -7.80
C LEU A 246 13.12 4.52 -7.33
N PRO A 247 13.33 5.68 -8.00
CA PRO A 247 12.76 6.96 -7.52
C PRO A 247 11.23 6.93 -7.47
N LEU A 248 10.57 6.33 -8.48
CA LEU A 248 9.12 6.22 -8.52
C LEU A 248 8.58 5.17 -7.54
N SER A 249 9.32 4.06 -7.35
CA SER A 249 8.98 3.03 -6.37
C SER A 249 9.06 3.58 -4.94
N VAL A 250 10.05 4.41 -4.66
CA VAL A 250 10.14 5.14 -3.39
C VAL A 250 9.01 6.18 -3.29
N GLY A 251 8.77 6.95 -4.35
CA GLY A 251 7.73 7.98 -4.38
C GLY A 251 6.34 7.43 -4.06
N ILE A 252 5.93 6.30 -4.65
CA ILE A 252 4.62 5.68 -4.35
C ILE A 252 4.54 5.20 -2.89
N ARG A 253 5.64 4.72 -2.30
CA ARG A 253 5.69 4.33 -0.90
C ARG A 253 5.61 5.52 0.04
N LEU A 254 6.31 6.61 -0.28
CA LEU A 254 6.21 7.86 0.45
C LEU A 254 4.80 8.43 0.39
N LEU A 255 4.13 8.37 -0.77
CA LEU A 255 2.74 8.78 -0.90
C LEU A 255 1.81 8.03 0.08
N HIS A 256 2.03 6.73 0.27
CA HIS A 256 1.26 5.95 1.24
C HIS A 256 1.54 6.32 2.70
N LEU A 257 2.69 6.90 3.01
CA LEU A 257 3.04 7.38 4.35
C LEU A 257 2.48 8.77 4.66
N VAL A 258 2.06 9.54 3.64
CA VAL A 258 1.57 10.92 3.82
C VAL A 258 0.48 11.05 4.89
N PRO A 259 -0.59 10.21 4.91
CA PRO A 259 -1.62 10.34 5.95
C PRO A 259 -1.05 10.15 7.36
N ALA A 260 -0.17 9.17 7.56
CA ALA A 260 0.45 8.91 8.86
C ALA A 260 1.42 10.04 9.27
N ALA A 261 2.26 10.51 8.35
CA ALA A 261 3.19 11.60 8.59
C ALA A 261 2.48 12.92 8.93
N LEU A 262 1.41 13.24 8.19
CA LEU A 262 0.58 14.42 8.45
C LEU A 262 -0.08 14.32 9.82
N THR A 263 -0.63 13.15 10.17
CA THR A 263 -1.24 12.93 11.49
C THR A 263 -0.22 13.07 12.60
N PHE A 264 0.97 12.49 12.46
CA PHE A 264 2.04 12.63 13.44
C PHE A 264 2.40 14.11 13.67
N LEU A 265 2.62 14.86 12.59
CA LEU A 265 2.91 16.29 12.65
C LEU A 265 1.79 17.08 13.33
N LEU A 266 0.54 16.86 12.92
CA LEU A 266 -0.61 17.54 13.51
C LEU A 266 -0.84 17.16 14.98
N THR A 267 -0.56 15.93 15.37
CA THR A 267 -0.63 15.50 16.79
C THR A 267 0.38 16.28 17.64
N LEU A 268 1.62 16.44 17.14
CA LEU A 268 2.64 17.23 17.83
C LEU A 268 2.27 18.73 17.93
N LEU A 269 1.68 19.28 16.87
CA LEU A 269 1.32 20.71 16.84
C LEU A 269 0.09 21.03 17.68
N LEU A 270 -0.94 20.19 17.64
CA LEU A 270 -2.24 20.43 18.26
C LEU A 270 -2.38 19.75 19.62
N ASN A 271 -1.49 18.84 19.98
CA ASN A 271 -1.52 18.03 21.20
C ASN A 271 -2.94 17.48 21.50
N SER A 272 -3.60 16.94 20.47
CA SER A 272 -5.00 16.51 20.53
C SER A 272 -5.16 15.05 20.15
N ILE A 273 -5.86 14.30 21.00
CA ILE A 273 -6.21 12.87 20.75
C ILE A 273 -7.13 12.69 19.54
N TRP A 274 -7.88 13.72 19.15
CA TRP A 274 -8.79 13.65 18.01
C TRP A 274 -8.05 13.48 16.68
N VAL A 275 -6.81 13.94 16.58
CA VAL A 275 -6.02 13.84 15.34
C VAL A 275 -5.70 12.38 14.99
N PRO A 276 -5.12 11.54 15.86
CA PRO A 276 -4.93 10.12 15.58
C PRO A 276 -6.25 9.36 15.42
N MET A 277 -7.34 9.80 16.09
CA MET A 277 -8.67 9.20 15.86
C MET A 277 -9.19 9.43 14.44
N VAL A 278 -8.94 10.60 13.84
CA VAL A 278 -9.28 10.86 12.44
C VAL A 278 -8.50 9.93 11.50
N LEU A 279 -7.20 9.71 11.75
CA LEU A 279 -6.40 8.75 10.99
C LEU A 279 -6.94 7.32 11.12
N PHE A 280 -7.30 6.92 12.32
CA PHE A 280 -7.92 5.62 12.55
C PHE A 280 -9.21 5.50 11.73
N GLY A 281 -10.10 6.50 11.79
CA GLY A 281 -11.32 6.55 10.98
C GLY A 281 -11.03 6.46 9.47
N TYR A 282 -10.01 7.16 8.98
CA TYR A 282 -9.58 7.09 7.59
C TYR A 282 -9.18 5.65 7.18
N TYR A 283 -8.35 4.97 7.98
CA TYR A 283 -7.95 3.59 7.68
C TYR A 283 -9.11 2.60 7.78
N VAL A 284 -10.01 2.78 8.73
CA VAL A 284 -11.22 1.94 8.85
C VAL A 284 -12.13 2.11 7.64
N LEU A 285 -12.32 3.34 7.16
CA LEU A 285 -13.25 3.62 6.07
C LEU A 285 -12.69 3.25 4.70
N ILE A 286 -11.44 3.63 4.38
CA ILE A 286 -10.94 3.54 2.99
C ILE A 286 -9.43 3.32 2.87
N GLY A 287 -8.61 3.64 3.87
CA GLY A 287 -7.18 3.83 3.74
C GLY A 287 -6.43 2.65 3.14
N PHE A 288 -6.76 1.42 3.53
CA PHE A 288 -6.07 0.23 3.00
C PHE A 288 -6.38 0.00 1.52
N THR A 289 -7.65 0.06 1.12
CA THR A 289 -8.04 -0.17 -0.28
C THR A 289 -7.69 0.98 -1.18
N LEU A 290 -7.71 2.21 -0.68
CA LEU A 290 -7.23 3.38 -1.44
C LEU A 290 -5.74 3.25 -1.74
N SER A 291 -4.93 2.82 -0.77
CA SER A 291 -3.51 2.52 -0.98
C SER A 291 -3.31 1.44 -2.05
N ARG A 292 -4.13 0.38 -2.05
CA ARG A 292 -4.10 -0.67 -3.09
C ARG A 292 -4.54 -0.17 -4.45
N PHE A 293 -5.59 0.66 -4.51
CA PHE A 293 -6.06 1.27 -5.75
C PHE A 293 -5.01 2.22 -6.36
N THR A 294 -4.36 3.04 -5.53
CA THR A 294 -3.25 3.91 -5.96
C THR A 294 -2.07 3.07 -6.47
N THR A 295 -1.72 1.99 -5.76
CA THR A 295 -0.69 1.05 -6.21
C THR A 295 -1.06 0.41 -7.55
N ALA A 296 -2.31 -0.02 -7.73
CA ALA A 296 -2.79 -0.65 -8.96
C ALA A 296 -2.72 0.31 -10.15
N SER A 297 -3.18 1.55 -9.99
CA SER A 297 -3.09 2.58 -11.02
C SER A 297 -1.64 2.85 -11.44
N TYR A 298 -0.75 3.00 -10.45
CA TYR A 298 0.68 3.18 -10.70
C TYR A 298 1.31 1.97 -11.43
N THR A 299 1.06 0.75 -10.93
CA THR A 299 1.67 -0.47 -11.51
C THR A 299 1.11 -0.80 -12.89
N ASN A 300 -0.16 -0.53 -13.17
CA ASN A 300 -0.74 -0.67 -14.51
C ASN A 300 0.04 0.19 -15.52
N ALA A 301 0.33 1.45 -15.19
CA ALA A 301 1.14 2.32 -16.04
C ALA A 301 2.57 1.78 -16.27
N GLN A 302 3.18 1.19 -15.24
CA GLN A 302 4.51 0.59 -15.38
C GLN A 302 4.48 -0.70 -16.22
N PHE A 303 3.46 -1.53 -16.03
CA PHE A 303 3.30 -2.76 -16.78
C PHE A 303 3.00 -2.49 -18.25
N ASP A 304 2.16 -1.51 -18.57
CA ASP A 304 1.90 -1.10 -19.95
C ASP A 304 3.20 -0.66 -20.64
N LYS A 305 4.01 0.16 -19.96
CA LYS A 305 5.25 0.69 -20.52
C LYS A 305 6.35 -0.36 -20.71
N TYR A 306 6.51 -1.32 -19.78
CA TYR A 306 7.69 -2.19 -19.75
C TYR A 306 7.40 -3.65 -20.09
N ILE A 307 6.15 -4.09 -20.00
CA ILE A 307 5.75 -5.48 -20.22
C ILE A 307 4.77 -5.57 -21.38
N ASN A 308 3.60 -4.93 -21.26
CA ASN A 308 2.50 -5.09 -22.23
C ASN A 308 2.87 -4.57 -23.62
N SER A 309 3.61 -3.46 -23.72
CA SER A 309 4.11 -2.92 -25.00
C SER A 309 5.02 -3.87 -25.79
N ARG A 310 5.52 -4.94 -25.16
CA ARG A 310 6.39 -5.95 -25.77
C ARG A 310 5.68 -7.26 -26.08
N ILE A 311 4.41 -7.37 -25.75
CA ILE A 311 3.59 -8.56 -25.95
C ILE A 311 2.63 -8.26 -27.08
N GLU A 312 2.76 -9.01 -28.19
CA GLU A 312 1.87 -8.87 -29.34
C GLU A 312 0.41 -9.15 -28.93
N GLY A 313 -0.51 -8.27 -29.32
CA GLY A 313 -1.95 -8.37 -28.98
C GLY A 313 -2.29 -7.97 -27.53
N ALA A 314 -1.33 -7.56 -26.70
CA ALA A 314 -1.64 -7.04 -25.37
C ALA A 314 -2.27 -5.64 -25.46
N GLN A 315 -3.38 -5.45 -24.75
CA GLN A 315 -4.04 -4.14 -24.68
C GLN A 315 -3.25 -3.21 -23.73
N VAL A 316 -2.74 -2.13 -24.32
CA VAL A 316 -2.02 -1.05 -23.62
C VAL A 316 -2.96 0.12 -23.40
N ASN A 317 -2.72 0.95 -22.38
CA ASN A 317 -3.45 2.19 -22.11
C ASN A 317 -4.98 2.03 -21.91
N ARG A 318 -5.41 0.89 -21.40
CA ARG A 318 -6.83 0.59 -21.17
C ARG A 318 -7.48 1.65 -20.27
N GLY A 319 -8.67 2.11 -20.65
CA GLY A 319 -9.42 3.17 -19.96
C GLY A 319 -8.96 4.59 -20.31
N LEU A 320 -7.96 4.75 -21.17
CA LEU A 320 -7.59 6.03 -21.76
C LEU A 320 -8.25 6.19 -23.14
N ALA A 321 -8.45 7.45 -23.57
CA ALA A 321 -8.71 7.73 -24.96
C ALA A 321 -7.58 7.12 -25.79
N GLU A 322 -7.91 6.48 -26.90
CA GLU A 322 -6.91 6.14 -27.90
C GLU A 322 -6.23 7.46 -28.22
N GLU A 323 -4.88 7.52 -28.14
CA GLU A 323 -4.15 8.57 -28.81
C GLU A 323 -4.66 8.43 -30.25
N GLU A 324 -5.38 9.44 -30.75
CA GLU A 324 -5.42 9.65 -32.18
C GLU A 324 -3.93 9.59 -32.52
N ASP A 325 -3.48 8.47 -33.12
CA ASP A 325 -2.31 8.55 -33.95
C ASP A 325 -2.61 9.84 -34.74
N GLU A 326 -1.89 10.95 -34.42
CA GLU A 326 -1.66 11.91 -35.47
C GLU A 326 -1.13 10.99 -36.54
N ASP A 327 -2.05 10.43 -37.36
CA ASP A 327 -1.71 10.09 -38.67
C ASP A 327 -1.01 11.37 -39.12
N TRP A 328 0.28 11.36 -38.96
CA TRP A 328 1.08 11.85 -40.02
C TRP A 328 0.55 11.02 -41.21
N ASP A 329 -0.66 11.34 -41.70
CA ASP A 329 -0.82 11.49 -43.05
C ASP A 329 0.43 12.32 -43.42
N GLU A 330 1.57 11.60 -43.56
CA GLU A 330 2.31 11.84 -44.74
C GLU A 330 1.20 11.89 -45.78
N GLU A 331 0.51 13.05 -45.89
CA GLU A 331 0.35 13.63 -47.15
C GLU A 331 1.72 13.37 -47.73
N GLU A 332 1.92 12.18 -48.34
CA GLU A 332 2.69 12.14 -49.51
C GLU A 332 2.18 13.41 -50.22
N GLU A 333 2.77 14.58 -49.80
CA GLU A 333 3.00 15.60 -50.77
C GLU A 333 3.41 14.74 -51.92
N GLU A 334 2.48 14.48 -52.83
CA GLU A 334 2.80 14.24 -54.22
C GLU A 334 3.78 15.35 -54.46
N ARG A 335 5.07 15.09 -54.18
CA ARG A 335 6.13 15.94 -54.61
C ARG A 335 5.88 15.91 -56.06
N GLU A 336 5.21 16.96 -56.54
CA GLU A 336 5.26 17.30 -57.93
C GLU A 336 6.72 17.26 -58.25
N LEU A 337 7.18 16.10 -58.78
CA LEU A 337 8.57 15.86 -59.17
C LEU A 337 8.89 17.04 -60.04
N LYS A 338 9.83 17.88 -59.55
CA LYS A 338 10.19 19.08 -60.25
C LYS A 338 10.49 18.70 -61.70
N PRO A 339 10.08 19.48 -62.73
CA PRO A 339 10.09 19.06 -64.13
C PRO A 339 11.41 18.50 -64.67
N TRP A 340 12.53 18.72 -63.98
CA TRP A 340 13.82 18.14 -64.34
C TRP A 340 14.06 16.71 -63.82
N GLU A 341 13.28 16.18 -62.90
CA GLU A 341 13.37 14.80 -62.39
C GLU A 341 12.69 13.80 -63.27
N ASN A 342 11.75 14.25 -64.15
CA ASN A 342 11.12 13.44 -65.15
C ASN A 342 11.92 13.22 -66.42
N GLY A 343 13.16 13.77 -66.51
CA GLY A 343 13.95 13.79 -67.73
C GLY A 343 14.88 12.59 -67.97
N TYR A 344 14.97 11.61 -67.05
CA TYR A 344 15.94 10.49 -67.19
C TYR A 344 15.32 9.10 -67.42
N ALA A 345 14.03 9.01 -67.68
CA ALA A 345 13.39 7.71 -67.89
C ALA A 345 13.02 7.40 -69.38
N SER A 346 13.63 8.07 -70.36
CA SER A 346 13.35 7.78 -71.77
C SER A 346 14.57 7.91 -72.68
N GLN A 347 15.61 7.15 -72.43
CA GLN A 347 16.59 6.73 -73.42
C GLN A 347 17.32 5.49 -72.86
N ASP A 348 16.76 4.31 -73.22
CA ASP A 348 17.52 3.22 -73.82
C ASP A 348 16.55 2.13 -74.30
N LYS A 349 16.66 1.95 -75.68
CA LYS A 349 16.06 0.84 -76.40
C LYS A 349 16.76 -0.46 -76.07
#